data_ad60289d47499a0740a86c5fb2ebbbb3
#
_entry.id   ad60289d47499a0740a86c5fb2ebbbb3
#
_cell.length_a   1.000
_cell.length_b   1.000
_cell.length_c   1.000
_cell.angle_alpha   90.00
_cell.angle_beta   90.00
_cell.angle_gamma   90.00
#
_symmetry.space_group_name_H-M   'P 1'
#
loop_
_entity.id
_entity.type
_entity.pdbx_description
1 polymer ?
#
loop_
_entity_poly.entity_id
_entity_poly.type
_entity_poly.pdbx_seq_one_letter_code
_entity_poly.pdbx_strand_id
1 'polypeptide(L)'
;QDGSKIGLKGFGFIPQKNKNLRFPHIGKVILKDNVEIGANCTIDRGSIGDTIINENTFLDNQVHVAHNVKIGKNCMIAGQVGFAGSSSIGDNVSIGGQAGISGHLKIGNNVKIGGGSGVIKNVLDNSTVMGYPAIPLKEFLKRNKDNE
;
A
#
# COMPACT_ATOMS: atom_id res chain seq x y z
N GLN A 1 -0.32 17.52 2.17
CA GLN A 1 -1.42 18.47 1.91
C GLN A 1 -2.44 18.39 3.05
N ASP A 2 -3.47 19.24 2.98
CA ASP A 2 -4.43 19.44 4.06
C ASP A 2 -5.20 18.18 4.43
N GLY A 3 -5.56 18.06 5.71
CA GLY A 3 -6.33 16.95 6.24
C GLY A 3 -5.54 15.65 6.47
N SER A 4 -4.32 15.55 6.00
CA SER A 4 -3.53 14.33 6.17
C SER A 4 -3.11 14.11 7.62
N LYS A 5 -3.18 12.87 8.08
CA LYS A 5 -2.83 12.43 9.43
C LYS A 5 -1.66 11.45 9.38
N ILE A 6 -0.55 11.83 10.01
CA ILE A 6 0.69 11.07 9.99
C ILE A 6 1.05 10.65 11.42
N GLY A 7 1.41 9.37 11.58
CA GLY A 7 1.84 8.83 12.86
C GLY A 7 0.71 8.42 13.81
N LEU A 8 -0.49 8.14 13.28
CA LEU A 8 -1.58 7.54 14.05
C LEU A 8 -1.23 6.11 14.50
N LYS A 9 -1.94 5.63 15.51
CA LYS A 9 -1.84 4.23 15.93
C LYS A 9 -2.44 3.33 14.86
N GLY A 10 -1.71 2.31 14.45
CA GLY A 10 -2.18 1.34 13.47
C GLY A 10 -3.33 0.46 13.99
N PHE A 11 -3.93 -0.26 13.08
CA PHE A 11 -5.03 -1.20 13.34
C PHE A 11 -4.47 -2.60 13.64
N GLY A 12 -4.04 -2.79 14.87
CA GLY A 12 -3.50 -4.07 15.35
C GLY A 12 -4.13 -4.48 16.68
N PHE A 13 -4.63 -5.72 16.76
CA PHE A 13 -5.30 -6.25 17.94
C PHE A 13 -4.91 -7.71 18.20
N ILE A 14 -4.88 -8.06 19.47
CA ILE A 14 -4.75 -9.44 19.94
C ILE A 14 -6.14 -9.89 20.40
N PRO A 15 -6.79 -10.81 19.67
CA PRO A 15 -8.09 -11.32 20.05
C PRO A 15 -8.02 -12.09 21.38
N GLN A 16 -8.95 -11.82 22.28
CA GLN A 16 -9.13 -12.55 23.52
C GLN A 16 -10.60 -12.96 23.65
N LYS A 17 -10.89 -13.95 24.51
CA LYS A 17 -12.23 -14.54 24.65
C LYS A 17 -13.36 -13.51 24.82
N ASN A 18 -13.12 -12.44 25.58
CA ASN A 18 -14.14 -11.44 25.93
C ASN A 18 -13.81 -10.01 25.49
N LYS A 19 -12.66 -9.77 24.85
CA LYS A 19 -12.23 -8.43 24.39
C LYS A 19 -11.11 -8.52 23.38
N ASN A 20 -10.92 -7.46 22.62
CA ASN A 20 -9.73 -7.28 21.79
C ASN A 20 -8.73 -6.39 22.54
N LEU A 21 -7.52 -6.85 22.69
CA LEU A 21 -6.46 -6.06 23.26
C LEU A 21 -5.71 -5.34 22.12
N ARG A 22 -5.66 -4.00 22.17
CA ARG A 22 -4.92 -3.23 21.16
C ARG A 22 -3.43 -3.51 21.29
N PHE A 23 -2.81 -3.86 20.18
CA PHE A 23 -1.36 -4.01 20.11
C PHE A 23 -0.69 -2.62 20.19
N PRO A 24 0.36 -2.43 21.00
CA PRO A 24 1.05 -1.16 21.10
C PRO A 24 1.79 -0.84 19.79
N HIS A 25 1.69 0.42 19.35
CA HIS A 25 2.41 0.96 18.21
C HIS A 25 3.38 2.03 18.72
N ILE A 26 4.66 1.70 18.82
CA ILE A 26 5.72 2.53 19.38
C ILE A 26 6.75 2.98 18.35
N GLY A 27 6.68 2.42 17.13
CA GLY A 27 7.50 2.83 16.00
C GLY A 27 7.13 4.22 15.48
N LYS A 28 7.77 4.64 14.43
CA LYS A 28 7.65 5.97 13.81
C LYS A 28 7.08 5.87 12.40
N VAL A 29 6.77 7.02 11.81
CA VAL A 29 6.68 7.23 10.36
C VAL A 29 7.94 7.97 9.93
N ILE A 30 8.62 7.46 8.92
CA ILE A 30 9.80 8.07 8.31
C ILE A 30 9.46 8.42 6.88
N LEU A 31 9.43 9.71 6.58
CA LEU A 31 9.31 10.24 5.23
C LEU A 31 10.70 10.71 4.80
N LYS A 32 11.16 10.21 3.66
CA LYS A 32 12.46 10.59 3.09
C LYS A 32 12.34 11.83 2.19
N ASP A 33 13.44 12.21 1.56
CA ASP A 33 13.50 13.42 0.76
C ASP A 33 12.54 13.41 -0.43
N ASN A 34 11.93 14.54 -0.73
CA ASN A 34 11.02 14.75 -1.85
C ASN A 34 9.79 13.82 -1.84
N VAL A 35 9.36 13.33 -0.68
CA VAL A 35 8.07 12.62 -0.55
C VAL A 35 6.94 13.64 -0.56
N GLU A 36 5.94 13.42 -1.41
CA GLU A 36 4.74 14.22 -1.46
C GLU A 36 3.53 13.42 -0.97
N ILE A 37 2.74 14.02 -0.09
CA ILE A 37 1.54 13.42 0.49
C ILE A 37 0.33 14.28 0.11
N GLY A 38 -0.59 13.70 -0.65
CA GLY A 38 -1.85 14.32 -1.05
C GLY A 38 -2.77 14.63 0.12
N ALA A 39 -3.94 15.17 -0.16
CA ALA A 39 -4.90 15.57 0.86
C ALA A 39 -5.62 14.36 1.49
N ASN A 40 -5.93 14.48 2.77
CA ASN A 40 -6.70 13.48 3.54
C ASN A 40 -6.07 12.06 3.53
N CYS A 41 -4.77 11.95 3.36
CA CYS A 41 -4.06 10.71 3.54
C CYS A 41 -3.95 10.31 5.02
N THR A 42 -3.88 9.01 5.29
CA THR A 42 -3.65 8.49 6.65
C THR A 42 -2.44 7.56 6.63
N ILE A 43 -1.43 7.86 7.44
CA ILE A 43 -0.19 7.08 7.51
C ILE A 43 0.03 6.68 8.97
N ASP A 44 -0.10 5.39 9.24
CA ASP A 44 0.05 4.86 10.59
C ASP A 44 1.52 4.64 10.94
N ARG A 45 1.85 4.85 12.21
CA ARG A 45 3.16 4.49 12.75
C ARG A 45 3.34 2.98 12.80
N GLY A 46 4.56 2.53 12.74
CA GLY A 46 4.87 1.13 12.92
C GLY A 46 4.58 0.63 14.33
N SER A 47 4.45 -0.67 14.47
CA SER A 47 4.31 -1.32 15.78
C SER A 47 5.64 -1.30 16.55
N ILE A 48 6.54 -2.24 16.32
CA ILE A 48 7.90 -2.24 16.88
C ILE A 48 8.87 -1.56 15.90
N GLY A 49 8.80 -1.91 14.62
CA GLY A 49 9.56 -1.25 13.56
C GLY A 49 8.81 -0.05 12.99
N ASP A 50 9.36 0.61 11.99
CA ASP A 50 8.85 1.86 11.43
C ASP A 50 8.04 1.65 10.14
N THR A 51 7.13 2.57 9.86
CA THR A 51 6.53 2.79 8.55
C THR A 51 7.42 3.75 7.78
N ILE A 52 7.82 3.39 6.55
CA ILE A 52 8.83 4.14 5.78
C ILE A 52 8.34 4.42 4.37
N ILE A 53 8.45 5.66 3.94
CA ILE A 53 8.23 6.08 2.55
C ILE A 53 9.53 6.69 2.05
N ASN A 54 10.11 6.07 1.02
CA ASN A 54 11.41 6.46 0.50
C ASN A 54 11.33 7.58 -0.54
N GLU A 55 12.49 8.05 -0.96
CA GLU A 55 12.71 9.29 -1.69
C GLU A 55 11.91 9.35 -3.01
N ASN A 56 11.48 10.55 -3.40
CA ASN A 56 10.77 10.85 -4.65
C ASN A 56 9.48 10.02 -4.83
N THR A 57 8.81 9.63 -3.76
CA THR A 57 7.55 8.88 -3.82
C THR A 57 6.38 9.82 -3.58
N PHE A 58 5.39 9.73 -4.45
CA PHE A 58 4.22 10.59 -4.47
C PHE A 58 2.95 9.80 -4.17
N LEU A 59 2.21 10.22 -3.15
CA LEU A 59 0.90 9.68 -2.78
C LEU A 59 -0.16 10.73 -3.11
N ASP A 60 -1.10 10.36 -3.93
CA ASP A 60 -2.28 11.18 -4.23
C ASP A 60 -3.28 11.16 -3.05
N ASN A 61 -4.41 11.82 -3.21
CA ASN A 61 -5.37 12.05 -2.16
C ASN A 61 -5.98 10.76 -1.59
N GLN A 62 -6.29 10.78 -0.29
CA GLN A 62 -7.01 9.71 0.41
C GLN A 62 -6.28 8.35 0.40
N VAL A 63 -4.97 8.32 0.21
CA VAL A 63 -4.19 7.09 0.33
C VAL A 63 -4.08 6.69 1.80
N HIS A 64 -4.29 5.40 2.09
CA HIS A 64 -4.06 4.83 3.41
C HIS A 64 -2.81 3.96 3.42
N VAL A 65 -1.89 4.26 4.33
CA VAL A 65 -0.67 3.49 4.57
C VAL A 65 -0.72 2.95 6.01
N ALA A 66 -1.00 1.66 6.15
CA ALA A 66 -1.07 1.03 7.46
C ALA A 66 0.31 0.84 8.11
N HIS A 67 0.31 0.39 9.35
CA HIS A 67 1.51 0.22 10.16
C HIS A 67 2.57 -0.68 9.51
N ASN A 68 3.84 -0.36 9.70
CA ASN A 68 5.00 -1.14 9.22
C ASN A 68 5.10 -1.30 7.68
N VAL A 69 4.32 -0.57 6.91
CA VAL A 69 4.45 -0.56 5.45
C VAL A 69 5.77 0.11 5.07
N LYS A 70 6.43 -0.44 4.06
CA LYS A 70 7.64 0.14 3.47
C LYS A 70 7.39 0.39 1.98
N ILE A 71 7.52 1.63 1.55
CA ILE A 71 7.38 2.01 0.15
C ILE A 71 8.74 2.45 -0.37
N GLY A 72 9.15 1.89 -1.49
CA GLY A 72 10.42 2.18 -2.16
C GLY A 72 10.48 3.58 -2.75
N LYS A 73 11.51 3.82 -3.56
CA LYS A 73 11.79 5.11 -4.21
C LYS A 73 11.02 5.27 -5.50
N ASN A 74 10.78 6.52 -5.91
CA ASN A 74 10.21 6.88 -7.20
C ASN A 74 8.85 6.21 -7.47
N CYS A 75 8.05 5.96 -6.44
CA CYS A 75 6.74 5.36 -6.58
C CYS A 75 5.67 6.42 -6.86
N MET A 76 4.67 6.07 -7.65
CA MET A 76 3.50 6.89 -7.95
C MET A 76 2.23 6.14 -7.52
N ILE A 77 1.58 6.64 -6.49
CA ILE A 77 0.44 6.00 -5.86
C ILE A 77 -0.79 6.89 -6.06
N ALA A 78 -1.72 6.44 -6.88
CA ALA A 78 -2.94 7.19 -7.18
C ALA A 78 -3.94 7.19 -6.02
N GLY A 79 -4.97 8.01 -6.14
CA GLY A 79 -5.94 8.25 -5.07
C GLY A 79 -6.65 7.02 -4.55
N GLN A 80 -6.94 7.03 -3.25
CA GLN A 80 -7.70 5.98 -2.56
C GLN A 80 -7.04 4.60 -2.54
N VAL A 81 -5.76 4.49 -2.85
CA VAL A 81 -5.01 3.24 -2.67
C VAL A 81 -4.86 2.92 -1.19
N GLY A 82 -5.04 1.65 -0.84
CA GLY A 82 -4.86 1.15 0.53
C GLY A 82 -3.75 0.12 0.63
N PHE A 83 -2.83 0.33 1.57
CA PHE A 83 -1.79 -0.63 1.93
C PHE A 83 -2.09 -1.22 3.29
N ALA A 84 -2.36 -2.52 3.36
CA ALA A 84 -2.49 -3.20 4.63
C ALA A 84 -1.14 -3.41 5.32
N GLY A 85 -1.18 -3.62 6.62
CA GLY A 85 0.02 -3.64 7.47
C GLY A 85 1.13 -4.56 7.02
N SER A 86 2.37 -4.13 7.22
CA SER A 86 3.60 -4.88 6.95
C SER A 86 3.82 -5.27 5.49
N SER A 87 3.11 -4.66 4.54
CA SER A 87 3.42 -4.84 3.12
C SER A 87 4.69 -4.07 2.74
N SER A 88 5.42 -4.59 1.76
CA SER A 88 6.66 -4.01 1.25
C SER A 88 6.55 -3.76 -0.25
N ILE A 89 6.78 -2.55 -0.68
CA ILE A 89 6.68 -2.08 -2.06
C ILE A 89 8.09 -1.71 -2.53
N GLY A 90 8.49 -2.26 -3.66
CA GLY A 90 9.79 -1.97 -4.27
C GLY A 90 9.89 -0.58 -4.87
N ASP A 91 10.97 -0.34 -5.61
CA ASP A 91 11.24 0.93 -6.29
C ASP A 91 10.52 1.04 -7.64
N ASN A 92 10.22 2.26 -8.08
CA ASN A 92 9.61 2.56 -9.38
C ASN A 92 8.24 1.88 -9.59
N VAL A 93 7.45 1.74 -8.54
CA VAL A 93 6.12 1.11 -8.59
C VAL A 93 5.06 2.15 -8.89
N SER A 94 4.14 1.82 -9.82
CA SER A 94 2.97 2.64 -10.13
C SER A 94 1.70 1.89 -9.76
N ILE A 95 0.83 2.52 -8.97
CA ILE A 95 -0.42 1.90 -8.50
C ILE A 95 -1.59 2.78 -8.90
N GLY A 96 -2.53 2.21 -9.66
CA GLY A 96 -3.76 2.87 -10.06
C GLY A 96 -4.74 3.06 -8.90
N GLY A 97 -5.59 4.07 -9.01
CA GLY A 97 -6.53 4.46 -7.95
C GLY A 97 -7.42 3.32 -7.47
N GLN A 98 -7.79 3.38 -6.20
CA GLN A 98 -8.67 2.39 -5.53
C GLN A 98 -8.10 0.97 -5.47
N ALA A 99 -6.82 0.75 -5.76
CA ALA A 99 -6.21 -0.55 -5.57
C ALA A 99 -5.98 -0.84 -4.08
N GLY A 100 -6.15 -2.10 -3.69
CA GLY A 100 -5.91 -2.58 -2.33
C GLY A 100 -4.77 -3.60 -2.30
N ILE A 101 -3.81 -3.41 -1.41
CA ILE A 101 -2.67 -4.32 -1.21
C ILE A 101 -2.86 -5.03 0.13
N SER A 102 -2.98 -6.34 0.10
CA SER A 102 -3.12 -7.15 1.33
C SER A 102 -1.85 -7.09 2.19
N GLY A 103 -2.02 -7.37 3.48
CA GLY A 103 -0.93 -7.32 4.45
C GLY A 103 0.16 -8.36 4.20
N HIS A 104 1.38 -8.04 4.66
CA HIS A 104 2.55 -8.92 4.60
C HIS A 104 3.00 -9.32 3.19
N LEU A 105 2.54 -8.64 2.15
CA LEU A 105 2.95 -8.90 0.77
C LEU A 105 4.23 -8.17 0.41
N LYS A 106 4.93 -8.76 -0.55
CA LYS A 106 6.08 -8.15 -1.22
C LYS A 106 5.73 -7.85 -2.67
N ILE A 107 5.76 -6.58 -3.02
CA ILE A 107 5.63 -6.07 -4.40
C ILE A 107 7.03 -5.72 -4.88
N GLY A 108 7.43 -6.31 -5.99
CA GLY A 108 8.77 -6.11 -6.56
C GLY A 108 9.01 -4.71 -7.12
N ASN A 109 10.18 -4.53 -7.73
CA ASN A 109 10.56 -3.30 -8.39
C ASN A 109 9.92 -3.17 -9.79
N ASN A 110 9.72 -1.95 -10.27
CA ASN A 110 9.19 -1.65 -11.61
C ASN A 110 7.81 -2.31 -11.87
N VAL A 111 7.01 -2.50 -10.82
CA VAL A 111 5.67 -3.11 -10.93
C VAL A 111 4.64 -2.06 -11.30
N LYS A 112 3.67 -2.45 -12.12
CA LYS A 112 2.48 -1.65 -12.43
C LYS A 112 1.23 -2.39 -11.95
N ILE A 113 0.40 -1.72 -11.16
CA ILE A 113 -0.86 -2.27 -10.64
C ILE A 113 -2.00 -1.43 -11.19
N GLY A 114 -2.93 -2.05 -11.93
CA GLY A 114 -4.10 -1.38 -12.49
C GLY A 114 -5.06 -0.88 -11.42
N GLY A 115 -5.85 0.16 -11.74
CA GLY A 115 -6.85 0.70 -10.83
C GLY A 115 -7.90 -0.32 -10.41
N GLY A 116 -8.46 -0.18 -9.21
CA GLY A 116 -9.45 -1.09 -8.64
C GLY A 116 -8.95 -2.52 -8.38
N SER A 117 -7.64 -2.75 -8.43
CA SER A 117 -7.07 -4.09 -8.26
C SER A 117 -7.01 -4.51 -6.79
N GLY A 118 -7.28 -5.78 -6.53
CA GLY A 118 -7.07 -6.42 -5.23
C GLY A 118 -5.84 -7.33 -5.26
N VAL A 119 -4.72 -6.89 -4.71
CA VAL A 119 -3.48 -7.66 -4.69
C VAL A 119 -3.45 -8.53 -3.44
N ILE A 120 -3.55 -9.85 -3.62
CA ILE A 120 -3.60 -10.84 -2.53
C ILE A 120 -2.40 -11.79 -2.51
N LYS A 121 -1.45 -11.60 -3.43
CA LYS A 121 -0.21 -12.40 -3.52
C LYS A 121 0.97 -11.49 -3.83
N ASN A 122 2.18 -11.98 -3.53
CA ASN A 122 3.41 -11.29 -3.93
C ASN A 122 3.45 -11.08 -5.45
N VAL A 123 4.00 -9.93 -5.86
CA VAL A 123 4.16 -9.57 -7.28
C VAL A 123 5.65 -9.46 -7.57
N LEU A 124 6.10 -10.16 -8.60
CA LEU A 124 7.51 -10.17 -9.00
C LEU A 124 7.91 -8.86 -9.68
N ASP A 125 9.20 -8.59 -9.70
CA ASP A 125 9.78 -7.44 -10.41
C ASP A 125 9.31 -7.37 -11.87
N ASN A 126 9.19 -6.16 -12.39
CA ASN A 126 8.85 -5.87 -13.79
C ASN A 126 7.48 -6.41 -14.24
N SER A 127 6.59 -6.72 -13.30
CA SER A 127 5.26 -7.26 -13.58
C SER A 127 4.23 -6.14 -13.78
N THR A 128 3.22 -6.42 -14.61
CA THR A 128 2.00 -5.62 -14.67
C THR A 128 0.81 -6.51 -14.31
N VAL A 129 0.05 -6.11 -13.30
CA VAL A 129 -1.10 -6.87 -12.78
C VAL A 129 -2.35 -6.01 -12.73
N MET A 130 -3.52 -6.65 -12.84
CA MET A 130 -4.82 -5.99 -12.78
C MET A 130 -5.91 -6.96 -12.31
N GLY A 131 -6.97 -6.42 -11.77
CA GLY A 131 -8.19 -7.18 -11.41
C GLY A 131 -8.29 -7.53 -9.92
N TYR A 132 -9.35 -8.25 -9.59
CA TYR A 132 -9.60 -8.74 -8.24
C TYR A 132 -9.97 -10.24 -8.29
N PRO A 133 -9.10 -11.15 -7.86
CA PRO A 133 -7.73 -10.89 -7.46
C PRO A 133 -6.87 -10.34 -8.63
N ALA A 134 -5.84 -9.57 -8.31
CA ALA A 134 -4.94 -9.03 -9.32
C ALA A 134 -4.13 -10.16 -9.99
N ILE A 135 -4.24 -10.23 -11.31
CA ILE A 135 -3.55 -11.20 -12.16
C ILE A 135 -2.75 -10.46 -13.23
N PRO A 136 -1.82 -11.12 -13.96
CA PRO A 136 -1.13 -10.51 -15.07
C PRO A 136 -2.08 -9.85 -16.06
N LEU A 137 -1.76 -8.64 -16.52
CA LEU A 137 -2.65 -7.87 -17.39
C LEU A 137 -3.07 -8.63 -18.65
N LYS A 138 -2.15 -9.35 -19.28
CA LYS A 138 -2.47 -10.16 -20.48
C LYS A 138 -3.56 -11.20 -20.20
N GLU A 139 -3.49 -11.83 -19.05
CA GLU A 139 -4.50 -12.83 -18.62
C GLU A 139 -5.84 -12.15 -18.29
N PHE A 140 -5.82 -11.02 -17.61
CA PHE A 140 -7.01 -10.23 -17.32
C PHE A 140 -7.76 -9.82 -18.60
N LEU A 141 -7.05 -9.28 -19.60
CA LEU A 141 -7.62 -8.86 -20.87
C LEU A 141 -8.21 -10.05 -21.66
N LYS A 142 -7.57 -11.22 -21.60
CA LYS A 142 -8.08 -12.43 -22.24
C LYS A 142 -9.39 -12.89 -21.61
N ARG A 143 -9.47 -12.98 -20.27
CA ARG A 143 -10.69 -13.38 -19.55
C ARG A 143 -11.89 -12.50 -19.86
N ASN A 144 -11.67 -11.18 -20.06
CA ASN A 144 -12.75 -10.26 -20.36
C ASN A 144 -13.23 -10.34 -21.82
N LYS A 145 -12.38 -10.76 -22.76
CA LYS A 145 -12.79 -10.98 -24.16
C LYS A 145 -13.59 -12.26 -24.35
N ASP A 146 -13.35 -13.28 -23.52
CA ASP A 146 -14.06 -14.56 -23.59
C ASP A 146 -15.48 -14.46 -22.95
N ASN A 147 -15.84 -13.30 -22.37
CA ASN A 147 -17.15 -13.04 -21.75
C ASN A 147 -18.04 -12.09 -22.59
N GLU A 148 -17.60 -11.63 -23.76
CA GLU A 148 -18.38 -10.90 -24.77
C GLU A 148 -18.88 -11.84 -25.87
#